data_14a72b92c72f9a7069d807059b231022
#
_entry.id   14a72b92c72f9a7069d807059b231022
#
_cell.length_a   1.000
_cell.length_b   1.000
_cell.length_c   1.000
_cell.angle_alpha   90.00
_cell.angle_beta   90.00
_cell.angle_gamma   90.00
#
_symmetry.space_group_name_H-M   'P 1'
#
loop_
_entity.id
_entity.type
_entity.pdbx_description
1 polymer ?
#
loop_
_entity_poly.entity_id
_entity_poly.type
_entity_poly.pdbx_seq_one_letter_code
_entity_poly.pdbx_strand_id
1 'polypeptide(L)'
;INVGLVGSEMCIRDSLMAYGSVMLKRVVDEASPVPLENVVTLKDVNDELQEFIHEGFKPGYQVGLNNFDSIFSTYTGQFITVTGVPSSGKSDFVDRMVVGYQMKYGWKTAFASPENKPTFLHTHKLIRKIGGWMPKKEDIGTDKWNQVTELVDDNFYFIENERYDLDSVLTKGAELVKRKGIKCLVIDPYNKVKMNGASAMSIPDATMEYLTRIEAFAKKYDVLVIVVAHPTKMYKKDDGTMDEPTMYSIKGGGEWYDASYHGLLVHRNYNDKTVKVKVLKVKFQNLGENQAEAHFKWDHISGDYVPHEQVKVDAMPWEP
;
A
#
# COMPACT_ATOMS: atom_id res chain seq x y z
N ILE A 1 9.14 42.84 -3.65
CA ILE A 1 8.05 43.55 -4.32
C ILE A 1 8.57 44.04 -5.67
N ASN A 2 8.18 43.45 -6.79
CA ASN A 2 8.23 43.96 -8.18
C ASN A 2 9.53 44.55 -8.79
N VAL A 3 10.65 43.95 -8.55
CA VAL A 3 11.91 44.34 -9.28
C VAL A 3 12.19 43.35 -10.45
N GLY A 4 11.55 42.20 -10.49
CA GLY A 4 11.77 41.20 -11.55
C GLY A 4 10.95 41.40 -12.82
N LEU A 5 9.78 42.06 -12.75
CA LEU A 5 8.91 42.29 -13.90
C LEU A 5 9.34 43.43 -14.80
N VAL A 6 9.94 44.48 -14.25
CA VAL A 6 10.39 45.65 -15.01
C VAL A 6 11.53 45.32 -15.98
N GLY A 7 12.43 44.41 -15.61
CA GLY A 7 13.51 43.95 -16.49
C GLY A 7 13.04 43.08 -17.64
N SER A 8 12.04 42.23 -17.42
CA SER A 8 11.49 41.36 -18.44
C SER A 8 10.59 42.11 -19.43
N GLU A 9 9.80 43.07 -18.96
CA GLU A 9 8.97 43.90 -19.85
C GLU A 9 9.83 44.83 -20.74
N MET A 10 10.93 45.35 -20.19
CA MET A 10 11.86 46.17 -20.97
C MET A 10 12.58 45.35 -22.05
N CYS A 11 13.03 44.13 -21.73
CA CYS A 11 13.63 43.23 -22.72
C CYS A 11 12.65 42.81 -23.80
N ILE A 12 11.37 42.53 -23.45
CA ILE A 12 10.34 42.18 -24.41
C ILE A 12 10.04 43.39 -25.34
N ARG A 13 9.90 44.58 -24.77
CA ARG A 13 9.63 45.80 -25.53
C ARG A 13 10.76 46.15 -26.49
N ASP A 14 12.01 46.10 -26.09
CA ASP A 14 13.18 46.37 -26.91
C ASP A 14 13.34 45.31 -28.03
N SER A 15 13.09 44.04 -27.71
CA SER A 15 13.04 42.98 -28.73
C SER A 15 11.92 43.20 -29.74
N LEU A 16 10.71 43.60 -29.31
CA LEU A 16 9.58 43.87 -30.15
C LEU A 16 9.82 45.10 -31.06
N MET A 17 10.55 46.11 -30.60
CA MET A 17 10.91 47.29 -31.43
C MET A 17 12.01 46.98 -32.45
N ALA A 18 12.86 45.97 -32.21
CA ALA A 18 13.91 45.54 -33.13
C ALA A 18 13.40 44.66 -34.29
N TYR A 19 12.22 44.06 -34.14
CA TYR A 19 11.62 43.15 -35.16
C TYR A 19 10.52 43.89 -35.92
N GLY A 20 10.61 43.92 -37.25
CA GLY A 20 9.53 44.45 -38.10
C GLY A 20 8.22 43.63 -37.96
N SER A 21 7.10 44.23 -38.29
CA SER A 21 5.74 43.65 -38.12
C SER A 21 5.57 42.23 -38.68
N VAL A 22 6.30 41.88 -39.74
CA VAL A 22 6.27 40.57 -40.39
C VAL A 22 6.95 39.50 -39.49
N MET A 23 8.05 39.87 -38.83
CA MET A 23 8.79 38.96 -37.97
C MET A 23 8.08 38.75 -36.62
N LEU A 24 7.41 39.78 -36.10
CA LEU A 24 6.53 39.66 -34.93
C LEU A 24 5.38 38.71 -35.19
N LYS A 25 4.73 38.81 -36.34
CA LYS A 25 3.66 37.88 -36.71
C LYS A 25 4.18 36.43 -36.75
N ARG A 26 5.33 36.21 -37.35
CA ARG A 26 5.95 34.88 -37.41
C ARG A 26 6.26 34.34 -36.04
N VAL A 27 6.84 35.14 -35.13
CA VAL A 27 7.14 34.71 -33.72
C VAL A 27 5.85 34.36 -32.97
N VAL A 28 4.76 35.12 -33.20
CA VAL A 28 3.45 34.83 -32.59
C VAL A 28 2.82 33.59 -33.19
N ASP A 29 2.90 33.41 -34.51
CA ASP A 29 2.34 32.24 -35.19
C ASP A 29 3.11 30.96 -34.90
N GLU A 30 4.40 31.04 -34.62
CA GLU A 30 5.30 29.93 -34.23
C GLU A 30 5.32 29.72 -32.71
N ALA A 31 4.76 30.60 -31.91
CA ALA A 31 4.75 30.51 -30.46
C ALA A 31 3.86 29.34 -30.01
N SER A 32 4.48 28.35 -29.36
CA SER A 32 3.73 27.29 -28.71
C SER A 32 3.14 27.80 -27.39
N PRO A 33 1.88 27.49 -27.06
CA PRO A 33 1.31 27.84 -25.77
C PRO A 33 2.19 27.23 -24.64
N VAL A 34 2.48 28.04 -23.64
CA VAL A 34 3.15 27.51 -22.44
C VAL A 34 2.23 26.44 -21.83
N PRO A 35 2.70 25.19 -21.65
CA PRO A 35 1.88 24.17 -21.03
C PRO A 35 1.37 24.63 -19.65
N LEU A 36 0.10 24.42 -19.38
CA LEU A 36 -0.47 24.70 -18.08
C LEU A 36 0.16 23.72 -17.06
N GLU A 37 0.77 24.25 -16.02
CA GLU A 37 1.32 23.40 -14.95
C GLU A 37 0.20 22.58 -14.28
N ASN A 38 0.45 21.30 -14.06
CA ASN A 38 -0.47 20.36 -13.41
C ASN A 38 -1.83 20.17 -14.12
N VAL A 39 -1.92 20.48 -15.42
CA VAL A 39 -3.09 20.21 -16.25
C VAL A 39 -2.73 19.18 -17.29
N VAL A 40 -3.44 18.06 -17.29
CA VAL A 40 -3.26 16.95 -18.23
C VAL A 40 -4.40 16.98 -19.24
N THR A 41 -4.08 16.96 -20.52
CA THR A 41 -5.04 16.91 -21.62
C THR A 41 -5.06 15.52 -22.26
N LEU A 42 -6.06 15.26 -23.11
CA LEU A 42 -6.10 14.00 -23.86
C LEU A 42 -4.83 13.77 -24.70
N LYS A 43 -4.22 14.83 -25.21
CA LYS A 43 -2.97 14.70 -25.99
C LYS A 43 -1.81 14.17 -25.16
N ASP A 44 -1.77 14.52 -23.87
CA ASP A 44 -0.69 14.11 -22.98
C ASP A 44 -0.77 12.63 -22.58
N VAL A 45 -1.96 12.04 -22.66
CA VAL A 45 -2.23 10.62 -22.27
C VAL A 45 -2.69 9.76 -23.44
N ASN A 46 -2.65 10.29 -24.66
CA ASN A 46 -3.20 9.59 -25.83
C ASN A 46 -2.51 8.24 -26.10
N ASP A 47 -1.20 8.19 -25.98
CA ASP A 47 -0.44 6.96 -26.24
C ASP A 47 -0.74 5.90 -25.18
N GLU A 48 -0.82 6.29 -23.90
CA GLU A 48 -1.22 5.42 -22.80
C GLU A 48 -2.67 4.92 -22.98
N LEU A 49 -3.57 5.79 -23.46
CA LEU A 49 -4.95 5.42 -23.75
C LEU A 49 -5.05 4.42 -24.90
N GLN A 50 -4.27 4.61 -25.97
CA GLN A 50 -4.23 3.66 -27.09
C GLN A 50 -3.66 2.30 -26.64
N GLU A 51 -2.56 2.28 -25.86
CA GLU A 51 -2.03 1.06 -25.26
C GLU A 51 -3.11 0.36 -24.42
N PHE A 52 -3.81 1.11 -23.57
CA PHE A 52 -4.90 0.57 -22.77
C PHE A 52 -6.05 -0.03 -23.59
N ILE A 53 -6.44 0.62 -24.69
CA ILE A 53 -7.51 0.11 -25.57
C ILE A 53 -7.06 -1.19 -26.28
N HIS A 54 -5.78 -1.31 -26.61
CA HIS A 54 -5.22 -2.50 -27.27
C HIS A 54 -4.97 -3.66 -26.29
N GLU A 55 -4.42 -3.38 -25.13
CA GLU A 55 -3.93 -4.41 -24.18
C GLU A 55 -4.87 -4.68 -23.01
N GLY A 56 -5.83 -3.75 -22.78
CA GLY A 56 -6.69 -3.80 -21.59
C GLY A 56 -5.99 -3.34 -20.32
N PHE A 57 -6.55 -3.70 -19.19
CA PHE A 57 -5.96 -3.39 -17.89
C PHE A 57 -4.67 -4.19 -17.66
N LYS A 58 -3.61 -3.51 -17.28
CA LYS A 58 -2.40 -4.20 -16.79
C LYS A 58 -2.77 -5.03 -15.56
N PRO A 59 -2.30 -6.28 -15.45
CA PRO A 59 -2.59 -7.11 -14.29
C PRO A 59 -2.02 -6.46 -13.02
N GLY A 60 -2.78 -6.52 -11.94
CA GLY A 60 -2.31 -6.08 -10.64
C GLY A 60 -1.26 -7.02 -10.06
N TYR A 61 -0.48 -6.51 -9.11
CA TYR A 61 0.50 -7.31 -8.38
C TYR A 61 -0.20 -8.27 -7.41
N GLN A 62 0.22 -9.51 -7.41
CA GLN A 62 -0.34 -10.64 -6.67
C GLN A 62 0.67 -11.17 -5.64
N VAL A 63 0.17 -11.86 -4.61
CA VAL A 63 1.00 -12.32 -3.48
C VAL A 63 1.41 -13.79 -3.55
N GLY A 64 0.98 -14.54 -4.57
CA GLY A 64 1.30 -15.96 -4.72
C GLY A 64 0.44 -16.88 -3.85
N LEU A 65 -0.77 -16.46 -3.51
CA LEU A 65 -1.81 -17.27 -2.87
C LEU A 65 -3.00 -17.36 -3.82
N ASN A 66 -3.12 -18.46 -4.58
CA ASN A 66 -4.05 -18.58 -5.70
C ASN A 66 -5.50 -18.19 -5.37
N ASN A 67 -6.02 -18.64 -4.23
CA ASN A 67 -7.36 -18.31 -3.78
C ASN A 67 -7.56 -16.84 -3.38
N PHE A 68 -6.49 -16.15 -2.99
CA PHE A 68 -6.51 -14.70 -2.72
C PHE A 68 -6.21 -13.91 -3.99
N ASP A 69 -5.25 -14.35 -4.78
CA ASP A 69 -4.86 -13.72 -6.05
C ASP A 69 -6.00 -13.72 -7.08
N SER A 70 -6.95 -14.66 -6.98
CA SER A 70 -8.15 -14.67 -7.83
C SER A 70 -9.18 -13.59 -7.48
N ILE A 71 -9.16 -13.08 -6.25
CA ILE A 71 -10.13 -12.10 -5.75
C ILE A 71 -9.52 -10.73 -5.46
N PHE A 72 -8.19 -10.61 -5.48
CA PHE A 72 -7.52 -9.37 -5.10
C PHE A 72 -6.10 -9.24 -5.66
N SER A 73 -5.80 -8.07 -6.18
CA SER A 73 -4.47 -7.63 -6.59
C SER A 73 -4.31 -6.13 -6.35
N THR A 74 -3.12 -5.57 -6.54
CA THR A 74 -2.85 -4.16 -6.25
C THR A 74 -1.98 -3.52 -7.30
N TYR A 75 -1.97 -2.17 -7.33
CA TYR A 75 -0.94 -1.39 -8.00
C TYR A 75 -0.04 -0.68 -6.98
N THR A 76 1.12 -0.21 -7.42
CA THR A 76 1.89 0.81 -6.68
C THR A 76 1.19 2.17 -6.75
N GLY A 77 1.64 3.15 -5.97
CA GLY A 77 0.98 4.45 -5.87
C GLY A 77 -0.34 4.43 -5.08
N GLN A 78 -0.66 3.33 -4.43
CA GLN A 78 -1.90 3.09 -3.67
C GLN A 78 -1.62 2.73 -2.21
N PHE A 79 -2.65 2.79 -1.37
CA PHE A 79 -2.55 2.22 -0.04
C PHE A 79 -3.71 1.28 0.29
N ILE A 80 -3.41 0.29 1.12
CA ILE A 80 -4.33 -0.74 1.61
C ILE A 80 -4.52 -0.55 3.11
N THR A 81 -5.76 -0.57 3.57
CA THR A 81 -6.08 -0.70 4.99
C THR A 81 -6.37 -2.16 5.33
N VAL A 82 -5.64 -2.71 6.29
CA VAL A 82 -5.86 -4.07 6.80
C VAL A 82 -6.43 -3.99 8.21
N THR A 83 -7.64 -4.52 8.41
CA THR A 83 -8.31 -4.50 9.72
C THR A 83 -8.70 -5.90 10.20
N GLY A 84 -9.18 -5.98 11.42
CA GLY A 84 -9.62 -7.21 12.09
C GLY A 84 -9.41 -7.11 13.60
N VAL A 85 -10.09 -7.95 14.36
CA VAL A 85 -9.97 -7.97 15.82
C VAL A 85 -8.53 -8.23 16.29
N PRO A 86 -8.14 -7.82 17.50
CA PRO A 86 -6.84 -8.17 18.06
C PRO A 86 -6.58 -9.69 17.97
N SER A 87 -5.35 -10.06 17.70
CA SER A 87 -4.91 -11.46 17.55
C SER A 87 -5.51 -12.24 16.38
N SER A 88 -6.20 -11.57 15.42
CA SER A 88 -6.75 -12.25 14.23
C SER A 88 -5.70 -12.64 13.17
N GLY A 89 -4.43 -12.23 13.34
CA GLY A 89 -3.36 -12.55 12.39
C GLY A 89 -3.10 -11.49 11.32
N LYS A 90 -3.57 -10.25 11.49
CA LYS A 90 -3.36 -9.13 10.52
C LYS A 90 -1.91 -8.94 10.12
N SER A 91 -1.05 -8.68 11.10
CA SER A 91 0.39 -8.47 10.88
C SER A 91 1.04 -9.65 10.19
N ASP A 92 0.64 -10.85 10.56
CA ASP A 92 1.16 -12.06 9.97
C ASP A 92 0.70 -12.27 8.52
N PHE A 93 -0.54 -11.90 8.19
CA PHE A 93 -1.01 -11.91 6.81
C PHE A 93 -0.34 -10.82 5.97
N VAL A 94 -0.08 -9.63 6.55
CA VAL A 94 0.72 -8.59 5.89
C VAL A 94 2.14 -9.07 5.63
N ASP A 95 2.79 -9.75 6.59
CA ASP A 95 4.09 -10.40 6.38
C ASP A 95 4.04 -11.37 5.19
N ARG A 96 2.95 -12.16 5.06
CA ARG A 96 2.76 -13.08 3.93
C ARG A 96 2.60 -12.32 2.60
N MET A 97 1.85 -11.23 2.59
CA MET A 97 1.69 -10.41 1.39
C MET A 97 3.05 -9.87 0.90
N VAL A 98 3.83 -9.26 1.78
CA VAL A 98 5.13 -8.67 1.38
C VAL A 98 6.17 -9.72 1.00
N VAL A 99 6.16 -10.89 1.63
CA VAL A 99 6.96 -12.04 1.20
C VAL A 99 6.53 -12.48 -0.20
N GLY A 100 5.24 -12.53 -0.48
CA GLY A 100 4.73 -12.85 -1.81
C GLY A 100 5.17 -11.86 -2.88
N TYR A 101 5.07 -10.57 -2.61
CA TYR A 101 5.57 -9.53 -3.53
C TYR A 101 7.08 -9.62 -3.74
N GLN A 102 7.85 -9.94 -2.71
CA GLN A 102 9.28 -10.14 -2.84
C GLN A 102 9.58 -11.35 -3.72
N MET A 103 8.95 -12.49 -3.47
CA MET A 103 9.20 -13.74 -4.20
C MET A 103 8.78 -13.67 -5.68
N LYS A 104 7.69 -12.93 -6.00
CA LYS A 104 7.19 -12.83 -7.39
C LYS A 104 7.84 -11.70 -8.18
N TYR A 105 8.16 -10.57 -7.53
CA TYR A 105 8.55 -9.34 -8.21
C TYR A 105 9.85 -8.73 -7.69
N GLY A 106 10.50 -9.33 -6.71
CA GLY A 106 11.72 -8.80 -6.09
C GLY A 106 11.50 -7.51 -5.29
N TRP A 107 10.27 -7.25 -4.83
CA TRP A 107 9.97 -6.03 -4.09
C TRP A 107 10.69 -6.00 -2.75
N LYS A 108 11.29 -4.87 -2.46
CA LYS A 108 11.86 -4.58 -1.15
C LYS A 108 10.82 -3.88 -0.30
N THR A 109 10.77 -4.22 0.99
CA THR A 109 9.76 -3.72 1.93
C THR A 109 10.41 -3.06 3.13
N ALA A 110 9.86 -1.93 3.58
CA ALA A 110 10.17 -1.32 4.86
C ALA A 110 9.01 -1.47 5.83
N PHE A 111 9.31 -1.73 7.11
CA PHE A 111 8.35 -1.86 8.19
C PHE A 111 8.53 -0.76 9.23
N ALA A 112 7.47 -0.04 9.53
CA ALA A 112 7.32 0.78 10.73
C ALA A 112 6.38 0.06 11.69
N SER A 113 6.91 -0.90 12.46
CA SER A 113 6.12 -1.84 13.26
C SER A 113 6.52 -1.80 14.74
N PRO A 114 6.08 -0.76 15.49
CA PRO A 114 6.44 -0.60 16.89
C PRO A 114 5.94 -1.72 17.82
N GLU A 115 4.95 -2.50 17.43
CA GLU A 115 4.45 -3.64 18.21
C GLU A 115 5.19 -4.96 17.90
N ASN A 116 5.85 -5.08 16.75
CA ASN A 116 6.61 -6.28 16.37
C ASN A 116 8.06 -6.21 16.89
N LYS A 117 8.21 -5.96 18.19
CA LYS A 117 9.51 -5.92 18.86
C LYS A 117 9.67 -7.09 19.85
N PRO A 118 10.89 -7.56 20.06
CA PRO A 118 12.15 -7.15 19.41
C PRO A 118 12.21 -7.59 17.93
N THR A 119 12.93 -6.82 17.12
CA THR A 119 13.00 -6.96 15.65
C THR A 119 13.42 -8.36 15.18
N PHE A 120 14.30 -9.04 15.94
CA PHE A 120 14.71 -10.40 15.59
C PHE A 120 13.54 -11.40 15.56
N LEU A 121 12.48 -11.20 16.36
CA LEU A 121 11.28 -12.05 16.31
C LEU A 121 10.50 -11.82 15.01
N HIS A 122 10.41 -10.58 14.53
CA HIS A 122 9.80 -10.28 13.24
C HIS A 122 10.64 -10.87 12.10
N THR A 123 11.96 -10.65 12.12
CA THR A 123 12.89 -11.25 11.16
C THR A 123 12.76 -12.77 11.12
N HIS A 124 12.67 -13.44 12.29
CA HIS A 124 12.45 -14.87 12.37
C HIS A 124 11.15 -15.33 11.68
N LYS A 125 10.04 -14.56 11.80
CA LYS A 125 8.80 -14.87 11.09
C LYS A 125 9.00 -14.80 9.56
N LEU A 126 9.71 -13.80 9.06
CA LEU A 126 10.00 -13.67 7.62
C LEU A 126 10.88 -14.83 7.15
N ILE A 127 11.93 -15.20 7.88
CA ILE A 127 12.80 -16.34 7.56
C ILE A 127 11.96 -17.64 7.46
N ARG A 128 11.04 -17.85 8.39
CA ARG A 128 10.15 -19.03 8.35
C ARG A 128 9.27 -19.07 7.11
N LYS A 129 8.63 -17.95 6.79
CA LYS A 129 7.73 -17.86 5.63
C LYS A 129 8.49 -18.06 4.31
N ILE A 130 9.64 -17.44 4.16
CA ILE A 130 10.48 -17.55 2.97
C ILE A 130 11.06 -18.94 2.83
N GLY A 131 11.60 -19.48 3.91
CA GLY A 131 12.27 -20.77 3.92
C GLY A 131 11.35 -21.97 3.95
N GLY A 132 10.12 -21.79 4.42
CA GLY A 132 9.15 -22.88 4.54
C GLY A 132 9.44 -23.89 5.66
N TRP A 133 10.24 -23.50 6.67
CA TRP A 133 10.55 -24.37 7.81
C TRP A 133 10.67 -23.59 9.13
N MET A 134 10.63 -24.29 10.25
CA MET A 134 10.94 -23.73 11.57
C MET A 134 12.46 -23.84 11.81
N PRO A 135 13.23 -22.72 11.78
CA PRO A 135 14.68 -22.77 12.01
C PRO A 135 15.04 -23.31 13.38
N LYS A 136 16.05 -24.17 13.41
CA LYS A 136 16.64 -24.77 14.61
C LYS A 136 18.12 -24.42 14.72
N LYS A 137 18.75 -24.75 15.85
CA LYS A 137 20.17 -24.47 16.08
C LYS A 137 21.07 -25.10 14.99
N GLU A 138 20.70 -26.28 14.52
CA GLU A 138 21.45 -27.06 13.54
C GLU A 138 21.37 -26.43 12.13
N ASP A 139 20.40 -25.58 11.86
CA ASP A 139 20.26 -24.92 10.58
C ASP A 139 21.22 -23.73 10.41
N ILE A 140 21.70 -23.17 11.54
CA ILE A 140 22.57 -21.98 11.54
C ILE A 140 23.87 -22.29 10.83
N GLY A 141 24.19 -21.48 9.77
CA GLY A 141 25.39 -21.65 8.96
C GLY A 141 25.26 -22.63 7.81
N THR A 142 24.09 -23.30 7.65
CA THR A 142 23.83 -24.10 6.44
C THR A 142 23.60 -23.21 5.23
N ASP A 143 23.81 -23.75 4.02
CA ASP A 143 23.57 -23.01 2.77
C ASP A 143 22.13 -22.46 2.70
N LYS A 144 21.16 -23.27 3.10
CA LYS A 144 19.74 -22.85 3.13
C LYS A 144 19.52 -21.66 4.07
N TRP A 145 20.09 -21.72 5.26
CA TRP A 145 20.02 -20.63 6.24
C TRP A 145 20.65 -19.35 5.67
N ASN A 146 21.87 -19.46 5.13
CA ASN A 146 22.60 -18.33 4.59
C ASN A 146 21.85 -17.67 3.43
N GLN A 147 21.33 -18.47 2.49
CA GLN A 147 20.54 -17.95 1.36
C GLN A 147 19.27 -17.19 1.82
N VAL A 148 18.54 -17.75 2.79
CA VAL A 148 17.30 -17.10 3.24
C VAL A 148 17.59 -15.86 4.09
N THR A 149 18.62 -15.87 4.93
CA THR A 149 19.00 -14.70 5.73
C THR A 149 19.57 -13.58 4.86
N GLU A 150 20.35 -13.86 3.85
CA GLU A 150 20.82 -12.90 2.86
C GLU A 150 19.64 -12.27 2.10
N LEU A 151 18.67 -13.09 1.66
CA LEU A 151 17.47 -12.58 1.01
C LEU A 151 16.67 -11.65 1.95
N VAL A 152 16.56 -11.98 3.23
CA VAL A 152 15.87 -11.13 4.21
C VAL A 152 16.64 -9.83 4.42
N ASP A 153 17.95 -9.86 4.57
CA ASP A 153 18.79 -8.68 4.79
C ASP A 153 18.73 -7.70 3.60
N ASP A 154 18.72 -8.22 2.38
CA ASP A 154 18.69 -7.43 1.16
C ASP A 154 17.33 -6.80 0.85
N ASN A 155 16.23 -7.36 1.36
CA ASN A 155 14.89 -6.99 0.90
C ASN A 155 13.96 -6.46 1.99
N PHE A 156 14.26 -6.64 3.28
CA PHE A 156 13.36 -6.23 4.37
C PHE A 156 14.08 -5.30 5.35
N TYR A 157 13.55 -4.09 5.49
CA TYR A 157 14.12 -3.02 6.30
C TYR A 157 13.20 -2.66 7.45
N PHE A 158 13.74 -2.46 8.65
CA PHE A 158 12.98 -2.13 9.84
C PHE A 158 13.29 -0.69 10.26
N ILE A 159 12.26 0.17 10.24
CA ILE A 159 12.36 1.54 10.73
C ILE A 159 12.23 1.51 12.24
N GLU A 160 13.32 1.78 12.94
CA GLU A 160 13.35 1.88 14.39
C GLU A 160 13.58 3.33 14.80
N ASN A 161 12.54 3.94 15.35
CA ASN A 161 12.58 5.30 15.86
C ASN A 161 12.33 5.29 17.37
N GLU A 162 12.93 6.22 18.10
CA GLU A 162 12.60 6.44 19.52
C GLU A 162 11.14 6.86 19.70
N ARG A 163 10.66 7.68 18.76
CA ARG A 163 9.25 8.05 18.66
C ARG A 163 8.76 7.72 17.26
N TYR A 164 7.68 6.96 17.21
CA TYR A 164 7.00 6.67 15.96
C TYR A 164 5.99 7.77 15.68
N ASP A 165 6.39 8.75 14.89
CA ASP A 165 5.50 9.74 14.28
C ASP A 165 5.48 9.59 12.77
N LEU A 166 4.39 10.02 12.15
CA LEU A 166 4.16 9.81 10.72
C LEU A 166 5.23 10.51 9.85
N ASP A 167 5.64 11.73 10.22
CA ASP A 167 6.63 12.51 9.46
C ASP A 167 7.97 11.77 9.40
N SER A 168 8.41 11.29 10.56
CA SER A 168 9.63 10.53 10.69
C SER A 168 9.59 9.23 9.90
N VAL A 169 8.47 8.48 9.96
CA VAL A 169 8.26 7.23 9.21
C VAL A 169 8.29 7.50 7.71
N LEU A 170 7.55 8.49 7.22
CA LEU A 170 7.52 8.82 5.80
C LEU A 170 8.87 9.36 5.30
N THR A 171 9.60 10.14 6.11
CA THR A 171 10.95 10.62 5.77
C THR A 171 11.90 9.44 5.61
N LYS A 172 11.93 8.50 6.56
CA LYS A 172 12.76 7.28 6.46
C LYS A 172 12.32 6.39 5.30
N GLY A 173 11.01 6.26 5.07
CA GLY A 173 10.47 5.57 3.90
C GLY A 173 11.02 6.18 2.60
N ALA A 174 11.00 7.51 2.47
CA ALA A 174 11.53 8.20 1.29
C ALA A 174 13.04 7.99 1.10
N GLU A 175 13.82 7.98 2.19
CA GLU A 175 15.25 7.63 2.13
C GLU A 175 15.45 6.20 1.63
N LEU A 176 14.65 5.24 2.12
CA LEU A 176 14.73 3.83 1.72
C LEU A 176 14.29 3.63 0.27
N VAL A 177 13.28 4.36 -0.21
CA VAL A 177 12.93 4.36 -1.66
C VAL A 177 14.15 4.78 -2.49
N LYS A 178 14.76 5.92 -2.14
CA LYS A 178 15.88 6.48 -2.94
C LYS A 178 17.15 5.63 -2.86
N ARG A 179 17.46 5.05 -1.70
CA ARG A 179 18.74 4.37 -1.46
C ARG A 179 18.68 2.86 -1.68
N LYS A 180 17.54 2.24 -1.42
CA LYS A 180 17.35 0.78 -1.44
C LYS A 180 16.34 0.31 -2.48
N GLY A 181 15.51 1.24 -3.01
CA GLY A 181 14.48 0.92 -3.99
C GLY A 181 13.31 0.15 -3.40
N ILE A 182 12.90 0.44 -2.15
CA ILE A 182 11.71 -0.22 -1.59
C ILE A 182 10.48 0.10 -2.45
N LYS A 183 9.61 -0.89 -2.60
CA LYS A 183 8.33 -0.80 -3.30
C LYS A 183 7.13 -0.98 -2.38
N CYS A 184 7.36 -1.32 -1.12
CA CYS A 184 6.32 -1.43 -0.12
C CYS A 184 6.75 -0.78 1.21
N LEU A 185 5.85 -0.04 1.85
CA LEU A 185 5.98 0.48 3.20
C LEU A 185 4.82 -0.06 4.05
N VAL A 186 5.13 -0.73 5.16
CA VAL A 186 4.15 -1.25 6.10
C VAL A 186 4.13 -0.39 7.37
N ILE A 187 2.95 0.05 7.79
CA ILE A 187 2.70 0.75 9.05
C ILE A 187 1.83 -0.16 9.92
N ASP A 188 2.39 -0.73 10.99
CA ASP A 188 1.71 -1.73 11.82
C ASP A 188 1.96 -1.53 13.32
N PRO A 189 0.98 -1.07 14.09
CA PRO A 189 -0.30 -0.53 13.62
C PRO A 189 -0.33 1.02 13.57
N TYR A 190 -1.30 1.54 12.84
CA TYR A 190 -1.59 2.98 12.71
C TYR A 190 -1.65 3.73 14.05
N ASN A 191 -2.33 3.18 15.04
CA ASN A 191 -2.56 3.84 16.33
C ASN A 191 -1.29 4.02 17.18
N LYS A 192 -0.19 3.40 16.80
CA LYS A 192 1.14 3.56 17.42
C LYS A 192 2.05 4.55 16.67
N VAL A 193 1.70 4.88 15.43
CA VAL A 193 2.42 5.88 14.63
C VAL A 193 1.59 7.16 14.62
N LYS A 194 1.93 8.10 15.50
CA LYS A 194 1.15 9.31 15.74
C LYS A 194 1.45 10.39 14.70
N MET A 195 0.47 11.24 14.43
CA MET A 195 0.68 12.47 13.66
C MET A 195 0.88 13.65 14.62
N ASN A 196 1.91 14.47 14.35
CA ASN A 196 2.15 15.71 15.09
C ASN A 196 0.98 16.68 14.85
N GLY A 197 0.53 17.36 15.92
CA GLY A 197 -0.59 18.29 15.84
C GLY A 197 -1.99 17.66 15.86
N ALA A 198 -2.12 16.34 15.80
CA ALA A 198 -3.41 15.64 15.78
C ALA A 198 -4.30 15.92 17.03
N SER A 199 -3.69 16.30 18.15
CA SER A 199 -4.41 16.62 19.38
C SER A 199 -5.27 17.90 19.31
N ALA A 200 -5.00 18.78 18.34
CA ALA A 200 -5.75 19.99 18.09
C ALA A 200 -6.89 19.79 17.07
N MET A 201 -7.03 18.61 16.50
CA MET A 201 -8.01 18.27 15.46
C MET A 201 -9.09 17.35 16.02
N SER A 202 -10.26 17.33 15.37
CA SER A 202 -11.24 16.26 15.61
C SER A 202 -10.66 14.91 15.16
N ILE A 203 -11.19 13.79 15.68
CA ILE A 203 -10.71 12.46 15.30
C ILE A 203 -10.88 12.20 13.80
N PRO A 204 -12.05 12.51 13.18
CA PRO A 204 -12.21 12.39 11.73
C PRO A 204 -11.18 13.22 10.95
N ASP A 205 -11.03 14.50 11.24
CA ASP A 205 -10.09 15.39 10.55
C ASP A 205 -8.65 14.90 10.66
N ALA A 206 -8.22 14.49 11.87
CA ALA A 206 -6.89 13.96 12.10
C ALA A 206 -6.66 12.63 11.34
N THR A 207 -7.71 11.80 11.23
CA THR A 207 -7.65 10.56 10.46
C THR A 207 -7.55 10.84 8.97
N MET A 208 -8.36 11.75 8.46
CA MET A 208 -8.33 12.14 7.04
C MET A 208 -6.98 12.74 6.66
N GLU A 209 -6.43 13.65 7.47
CA GLU A 209 -5.10 14.24 7.24
C GLU A 209 -4.01 13.16 7.23
N TYR A 210 -4.05 12.20 8.19
CA TYR A 210 -3.12 11.09 8.25
C TYR A 210 -3.16 10.25 6.95
N LEU A 211 -4.36 9.88 6.49
CA LEU A 211 -4.54 9.07 5.29
C LEU A 211 -4.19 9.82 4.01
N THR A 212 -4.49 11.12 3.94
CA THR A 212 -4.10 11.98 2.81
C THR A 212 -2.58 12.04 2.65
N ARG A 213 -1.83 12.13 3.76
CA ARG A 213 -0.36 12.15 3.72
C ARG A 213 0.22 10.80 3.29
N ILE A 214 -0.40 9.68 3.69
CA ILE A 214 -0.02 8.34 3.23
C ILE A 214 -0.29 8.22 1.73
N GLU A 215 -1.44 8.65 1.25
CA GLU A 215 -1.79 8.61 -0.17
C GLU A 215 -0.81 9.45 -1.01
N ALA A 216 -0.53 10.68 -0.55
CA ALA A 216 0.44 11.55 -1.22
C ALA A 216 1.84 10.92 -1.29
N PHE A 217 2.27 10.25 -0.22
CA PHE A 217 3.53 9.51 -0.19
C PHE A 217 3.53 8.34 -1.18
N ALA A 218 2.47 7.51 -1.17
CA ALA A 218 2.34 6.37 -2.07
C ALA A 218 2.43 6.81 -3.54
N LYS A 219 1.69 7.83 -3.93
CA LYS A 219 1.68 8.40 -5.30
C LYS A 219 3.04 9.00 -5.67
N LYS A 220 3.60 9.84 -4.79
CA LYS A 220 4.87 10.55 -5.06
C LYS A 220 6.03 9.61 -5.32
N TYR A 221 6.09 8.49 -4.61
CA TYR A 221 7.22 7.56 -4.68
C TYR A 221 6.90 6.28 -5.46
N ASP A 222 5.70 6.15 -6.00
CA ASP A 222 5.22 4.97 -6.71
C ASP A 222 5.46 3.69 -5.90
N VAL A 223 4.97 3.67 -4.65
CA VAL A 223 5.09 2.56 -3.71
C VAL A 223 3.71 2.13 -3.21
N LEU A 224 3.58 0.88 -2.83
CA LEU A 224 2.43 0.39 -2.08
C LEU A 224 2.61 0.72 -0.59
N VAL A 225 1.60 1.30 0.05
CA VAL A 225 1.59 1.46 1.52
C VAL A 225 0.53 0.54 2.11
N ILE A 226 0.91 -0.27 3.10
CA ILE A 226 -0.03 -1.13 3.84
C ILE A 226 -0.16 -0.60 5.26
N VAL A 227 -1.38 -0.26 5.67
CA VAL A 227 -1.68 0.28 6.99
C VAL A 227 -2.53 -0.71 7.76
N VAL A 228 -2.00 -1.23 8.87
CA VAL A 228 -2.76 -2.07 9.78
C VAL A 228 -3.48 -1.20 10.80
N ALA A 229 -4.80 -1.32 10.88
CA ALA A 229 -5.62 -0.56 11.79
C ALA A 229 -6.55 -1.46 12.61
N HIS A 230 -6.59 -1.22 13.93
CA HIS A 230 -7.48 -1.97 14.81
C HIS A 230 -8.88 -1.35 14.83
N PRO A 231 -9.95 -2.18 14.83
CA PRO A 231 -11.30 -1.69 15.06
C PRO A 231 -11.41 -1.13 16.49
N THR A 232 -12.40 -0.28 16.70
CA THR A 232 -12.84 0.15 18.02
C THR A 232 -13.36 -1.05 18.82
N LYS A 233 -13.64 -0.87 20.11
CA LYS A 233 -14.22 -1.95 20.94
C LYS A 233 -15.51 -2.45 20.29
N MET A 234 -15.52 -3.72 19.96
CA MET A 234 -16.71 -4.41 19.45
C MET A 234 -17.37 -5.14 20.60
N TYR A 235 -18.71 -5.08 20.63
CA TYR A 235 -19.50 -5.74 21.65
C TYR A 235 -19.95 -7.11 21.13
N LYS A 236 -20.02 -8.09 22.02
CA LYS A 236 -20.68 -9.35 21.72
C LYS A 236 -22.19 -9.13 21.65
N LYS A 237 -22.83 -9.79 20.71
CA LYS A 237 -24.29 -9.88 20.65
C LYS A 237 -24.81 -10.76 21.79
N ASP A 238 -26.13 -10.75 22.03
CA ASP A 238 -26.77 -11.54 23.07
C ASP A 238 -26.58 -13.07 22.85
N ASP A 239 -26.37 -13.49 21.62
CA ASP A 239 -26.04 -14.87 21.25
C ASP A 239 -24.55 -15.25 21.42
N GLY A 240 -23.74 -14.31 21.94
CA GLY A 240 -22.31 -14.48 22.17
C GLY A 240 -21.43 -14.29 20.91
N THR A 241 -22.02 -14.07 19.75
CA THR A 241 -21.31 -13.77 18.52
C THR A 241 -20.82 -12.30 18.47
N MET A 242 -19.84 -12.00 17.62
CA MET A 242 -19.41 -10.66 17.32
C MET A 242 -19.61 -10.39 15.83
N ASP A 243 -20.04 -9.18 15.48
CA ASP A 243 -20.04 -8.76 14.11
C ASP A 243 -18.62 -8.74 13.53
N GLU A 244 -18.49 -9.02 12.25
CA GLU A 244 -17.22 -8.85 11.58
C GLU A 244 -16.87 -7.36 11.49
N PRO A 245 -15.63 -6.97 11.85
CA PRO A 245 -15.21 -5.59 11.68
C PRO A 245 -15.28 -5.18 10.21
N THR A 246 -15.70 -3.96 9.99
CA THR A 246 -15.63 -3.28 8.70
C THR A 246 -14.65 -2.12 8.79
N MET A 247 -14.39 -1.44 7.69
CA MET A 247 -13.56 -0.22 7.74
C MET A 247 -14.20 0.89 8.59
N TYR A 248 -15.54 0.93 8.67
CA TYR A 248 -16.28 1.84 9.55
C TYR A 248 -16.09 1.55 11.04
N SER A 249 -15.68 0.34 11.38
CA SER A 249 -15.39 -0.06 12.76
C SER A 249 -14.05 0.47 13.28
N ILE A 250 -13.19 0.99 12.41
CA ILE A 250 -11.89 1.57 12.81
C ILE A 250 -12.14 2.95 13.45
N LYS A 251 -11.29 3.32 14.40
CA LYS A 251 -11.38 4.67 15.00
C LYS A 251 -11.09 5.74 13.94
N GLY A 252 -12.03 6.66 13.73
CA GLY A 252 -12.06 7.61 12.62
C GLY A 252 -13.12 7.23 11.58
N GLY A 253 -13.69 6.03 11.65
CA GLY A 253 -14.95 5.67 10.98
C GLY A 253 -14.87 5.70 9.45
N GLY A 254 -15.77 6.52 8.87
CA GLY A 254 -15.97 6.61 7.40
C GLY A 254 -14.74 7.04 6.63
N GLU A 255 -13.85 7.83 7.25
CA GLU A 255 -12.63 8.34 6.61
C GLU A 255 -11.73 7.20 6.11
N TRP A 256 -11.67 6.08 6.83
CA TRP A 256 -10.95 4.89 6.39
C TRP A 256 -11.52 4.29 5.11
N TYR A 257 -12.86 4.22 5.05
CA TYR A 257 -13.52 3.71 3.85
C TYR A 257 -13.33 4.68 2.68
N ASP A 258 -13.51 5.97 2.91
CA ASP A 258 -13.48 6.98 1.86
C ASP A 258 -12.07 7.14 1.26
N ALA A 259 -11.04 7.27 2.09
CA ALA A 259 -9.67 7.53 1.65
C ALA A 259 -8.95 6.29 1.10
N SER A 260 -9.19 5.08 1.64
CA SER A 260 -8.45 3.88 1.24
C SER A 260 -8.76 3.46 -0.20
N TYR A 261 -7.73 3.07 -0.94
CA TYR A 261 -7.93 2.40 -2.23
C TYR A 261 -8.51 1.00 -2.04
N HIS A 262 -7.98 0.27 -1.07
CA HIS A 262 -8.38 -1.09 -0.76
C HIS A 262 -8.54 -1.28 0.73
N GLY A 263 -9.45 -2.15 1.12
CA GLY A 263 -9.67 -2.57 2.49
C GLY A 263 -9.73 -4.08 2.60
N LEU A 264 -8.97 -4.65 3.52
CA LEU A 264 -8.96 -6.08 3.80
C LEU A 264 -9.33 -6.32 5.27
N LEU A 265 -10.15 -7.34 5.50
CA LEU A 265 -10.41 -7.90 6.82
C LEU A 265 -9.65 -9.20 6.97
N VAL A 266 -8.89 -9.35 8.04
CA VAL A 266 -8.31 -10.63 8.46
C VAL A 266 -9.07 -11.12 9.69
N HIS A 267 -9.74 -12.24 9.56
CA HIS A 267 -10.53 -12.86 10.63
C HIS A 267 -10.07 -14.28 10.89
N ARG A 268 -9.77 -14.60 12.15
CA ARG A 268 -9.39 -15.95 12.57
C ARG A 268 -10.54 -16.62 13.29
N ASN A 269 -10.94 -17.78 12.79
CA ASN A 269 -11.84 -18.68 13.51
C ASN A 269 -11.00 -19.63 14.37
N TYR A 270 -11.15 -19.55 15.69
CA TYR A 270 -10.39 -20.35 16.63
C TYR A 270 -10.95 -21.78 16.77
N ASN A 271 -12.21 -22.01 16.41
CA ASN A 271 -12.86 -23.32 16.55
C ASN A 271 -12.34 -24.31 15.49
N ASP A 272 -12.27 -23.87 14.24
CA ASP A 272 -11.82 -24.69 13.10
C ASP A 272 -10.37 -24.38 12.67
N LYS A 273 -9.70 -23.45 13.36
CA LYS A 273 -8.32 -22.99 13.11
C LYS A 273 -8.12 -22.44 11.68
N THR A 274 -9.16 -21.88 11.07
CA THR A 274 -9.11 -21.24 9.76
C THR A 274 -8.87 -19.75 9.89
N VAL A 275 -8.33 -19.16 8.83
CA VAL A 275 -8.20 -17.73 8.66
C VAL A 275 -8.93 -17.33 7.39
N LYS A 276 -9.84 -16.39 7.53
CA LYS A 276 -10.55 -15.76 6.42
C LYS A 276 -9.95 -14.40 6.13
N VAL A 277 -9.69 -14.13 4.87
CA VAL A 277 -9.34 -12.79 4.37
C VAL A 277 -10.45 -12.33 3.44
N LYS A 278 -11.08 -11.22 3.79
CA LYS A 278 -12.21 -10.66 3.05
C LYS A 278 -11.85 -9.32 2.45
N VAL A 279 -12.19 -9.12 1.20
CA VAL A 279 -12.04 -7.84 0.51
C VAL A 279 -13.20 -6.93 0.91
N LEU A 280 -12.94 -5.95 1.78
CA LEU A 280 -13.94 -4.98 2.22
C LEU A 280 -14.17 -3.87 1.22
N LYS A 281 -13.13 -3.49 0.49
CA LYS A 281 -13.14 -2.46 -0.54
C LYS A 281 -12.07 -2.72 -1.59
N VAL A 282 -12.44 -2.58 -2.84
CA VAL A 282 -11.52 -2.41 -3.97
C VAL A 282 -12.01 -1.23 -4.81
N LYS A 283 -11.12 -0.26 -5.09
CA LYS A 283 -11.48 0.96 -5.82
C LYS A 283 -11.61 0.72 -7.32
N PHE A 284 -10.76 -0.13 -7.88
CA PHE A 284 -10.73 -0.45 -9.30
C PHE A 284 -11.17 -1.88 -9.54
N GLN A 285 -12.23 -2.08 -10.31
CA GLN A 285 -12.87 -3.38 -10.54
C GLN A 285 -11.92 -4.45 -11.11
N ASN A 286 -10.93 -4.04 -11.90
CA ASN A 286 -9.93 -4.94 -12.46
C ASN A 286 -8.93 -5.50 -11.43
N LEU A 287 -8.91 -4.98 -10.21
CA LEU A 287 -8.00 -5.40 -9.15
C LEU A 287 -8.62 -6.38 -8.16
N GLY A 288 -9.93 -6.61 -8.23
CA GLY A 288 -10.57 -7.56 -7.34
C GLY A 288 -12.07 -7.35 -7.20
N GLU A 289 -12.66 -8.16 -6.33
CA GLU A 289 -14.09 -8.21 -6.09
C GLU A 289 -14.43 -7.82 -4.65
N ASN A 290 -15.31 -6.82 -4.49
CA ASN A 290 -15.79 -6.39 -3.18
C ASN A 290 -16.58 -7.52 -2.51
N GLN A 291 -16.35 -7.74 -1.21
CA GLN A 291 -16.94 -8.77 -0.36
C GLN A 291 -16.48 -10.19 -0.66
N ALA A 292 -15.63 -10.43 -1.65
CA ALA A 292 -15.03 -11.74 -1.89
C ALA A 292 -14.15 -12.19 -0.71
N GLU A 293 -14.07 -13.48 -0.50
CA GLU A 293 -13.41 -14.10 0.64
C GLU A 293 -12.44 -15.19 0.21
N ALA A 294 -11.25 -15.21 0.82
CA ALA A 294 -10.29 -16.29 0.70
C ALA A 294 -10.09 -16.97 2.06
N HIS A 295 -10.02 -18.29 2.06
CA HIS A 295 -9.91 -19.09 3.28
C HIS A 295 -8.59 -19.84 3.32
N PHE A 296 -7.99 -19.90 4.51
CA PHE A 296 -6.68 -20.49 4.74
C PHE A 296 -6.67 -21.33 6.00
N LYS A 297 -5.73 -22.27 6.05
CA LYS A 297 -5.22 -22.88 7.28
C LYS A 297 -3.84 -22.34 7.59
N TRP A 298 -3.53 -22.24 8.87
CA TRP A 298 -2.23 -21.85 9.34
C TRP A 298 -1.31 -23.07 9.46
N ASP A 299 -0.19 -23.04 8.74
CA ASP A 299 0.86 -24.06 8.91
C ASP A 299 1.84 -23.62 10.01
N HIS A 300 1.95 -24.46 11.04
CA HIS A 300 2.81 -24.19 12.19
C HIS A 300 4.31 -24.37 11.90
N ILE A 301 4.66 -25.08 10.83
CA ILE A 301 6.07 -25.35 10.48
C ILE A 301 6.64 -24.15 9.72
N SER A 302 6.04 -23.80 8.61
CA SER A 302 6.46 -22.66 7.80
C SER A 302 6.05 -21.31 8.39
N GLY A 303 5.05 -21.29 9.29
CA GLY A 303 4.44 -20.06 9.75
C GLY A 303 3.74 -19.31 8.60
N ASP A 304 3.15 -20.05 7.68
CA ASP A 304 2.52 -19.49 6.48
C ASP A 304 1.06 -19.96 6.32
N TYR A 305 0.39 -19.43 5.33
CA TYR A 305 -0.99 -19.69 4.99
C TYR A 305 -1.08 -20.73 3.86
N VAL A 306 -1.82 -21.79 4.10
CA VAL A 306 -2.14 -22.82 3.10
C VAL A 306 -3.58 -22.63 2.68
N PRO A 307 -3.89 -22.58 1.38
CA PRO A 307 -5.26 -22.49 0.89
C PRO A 307 -6.15 -23.55 1.51
N HIS A 308 -7.32 -23.16 2.00
CA HIS A 308 -8.32 -24.06 2.53
C HIS A 308 -9.49 -24.11 1.56
N GLU A 309 -9.73 -25.27 0.96
CA GLU A 309 -10.82 -25.49 0.02
C GLU A 309 -12.16 -25.46 0.75
N GLN A 310 -12.77 -24.30 0.82
CA GLN A 310 -14.21 -24.11 0.95
C GLN A 310 -14.64 -23.04 -0.07
N VAL A 311 -14.24 -23.20 -1.32
CA VAL A 311 -14.83 -22.40 -2.40
C VAL A 311 -15.93 -23.25 -3.02
N LYS A 312 -17.17 -23.07 -2.57
CA LYS A 312 -18.28 -23.11 -3.52
C LYS A 312 -18.11 -21.85 -4.36
N VAL A 313 -17.48 -21.99 -5.50
CA VAL A 313 -17.68 -21.06 -6.60
C VAL A 313 -19.11 -21.33 -7.06
N ASP A 314 -20.06 -20.57 -6.58
CA ASP A 314 -21.34 -20.48 -7.25
C ASP A 314 -21.01 -19.92 -8.64
N ALA A 315 -21.32 -20.70 -9.67
CA ALA A 315 -21.10 -20.34 -11.06
C ALA A 315 -21.69 -18.94 -11.30
N MET A 316 -20.87 -18.05 -11.87
CA MET A 316 -21.30 -16.70 -12.19
C MET A 316 -22.51 -16.77 -13.13
N PRO A 317 -23.57 -15.95 -12.94
CA PRO A 317 -24.81 -16.01 -13.69
C PRO A 317 -24.70 -15.73 -15.19
N TRP A 318 -23.51 -15.50 -15.72
CA TRP A 318 -23.26 -15.15 -17.12
C TRP A 318 -22.29 -16.10 -17.86
N GLU A 319 -22.02 -17.28 -17.36
CA GLU A 319 -21.42 -18.32 -18.20
C GLU A 319 -22.52 -19.01 -19.02
N PRO A 320 -22.35 -19.09 -20.38
CA PRO A 320 -23.36 -19.61 -21.29
C PRO A 320 -23.63 -21.10 -21.13
#